data_6792079db0a80d43fef8133451bc66b8
#
_entry.id   6792079db0a80d43fef8133451bc66b8
#
_cell.length_a   1.000
_cell.length_b   1.000
_cell.length_c   1.000
_cell.angle_alpha   90.00
_cell.angle_beta   90.00
_cell.angle_gamma   90.00
#
_symmetry.space_group_name_H-M   'P 1'
#
loop_
_entity.id
_entity.type
_entity.pdbx_description
1 polymer ?
#
loop_
_entity_poly.entity_id
_entity_poly.type
_entity_poly.pdbx_seq_one_letter_code
_entity_poly.pdbx_strand_id
1 'polypeptide(L)'
;MPAAKPLPFDPIAEARRQWEAHGWDEAAGGMAAVTSVFRAQQIYLARIDEVLRPLGLTFARYEVLMLLLFSRNGSLPLNRVGSRLQVHPTSVTNAVDRLETQALIRRIPHPTDRRTTLAQLVDAGRELALAATQALNAKVFCQPHLDADGVSILLQTLERLRADAGDFGPDPARPPGP
;
A
#
# COMPACT_ATOMS: atom_id res chain seq x y z
N MET A 1 12.17 -14.11 9.82
CA MET A 1 13.35 -13.70 10.59
C MET A 1 12.91 -13.46 12.02
N PRO A 2 13.64 -13.87 13.04
CA PRO A 2 13.30 -13.51 14.41
C PRO A 2 13.26 -11.98 14.52
N ALA A 3 12.27 -11.45 15.23
CA ALA A 3 12.16 -10.02 15.49
C ALA A 3 13.46 -9.53 16.14
N ALA A 4 14.07 -8.50 15.56
CA ALA A 4 15.26 -7.90 16.14
C ALA A 4 14.94 -7.47 17.59
N LYS A 5 15.84 -7.75 18.52
CA LYS A 5 15.67 -7.33 19.93
C LYS A 5 15.43 -5.81 19.94
N PRO A 6 14.39 -5.32 20.63
CA PRO A 6 14.11 -3.89 20.68
C PRO A 6 15.32 -3.14 21.26
N LEU A 7 15.63 -1.99 20.68
CA LEU A 7 16.66 -1.10 21.20
C LEU A 7 16.19 -0.50 22.54
N PRO A 8 17.11 -0.20 23.46
CA PRO A 8 16.77 0.40 24.76
C PRO A 8 16.39 1.89 24.65
N PHE A 9 16.40 2.47 23.46
CA PHE A 9 16.06 3.86 23.19
C PHE A 9 15.41 3.98 21.79
N ASP A 10 14.72 5.08 21.54
CA ASP A 10 14.21 5.43 20.20
C ASP A 10 15.34 5.99 19.32
N PRO A 11 15.79 5.27 18.28
CA PRO A 11 16.88 5.71 17.41
C PRO A 11 16.55 6.96 16.61
N ILE A 12 15.27 7.25 16.35
CA ILE A 12 14.85 8.47 15.61
C ILE A 12 14.94 9.67 16.54
N ALA A 13 14.47 9.54 17.77
CA ALA A 13 14.63 10.59 18.76
C ALA A 13 16.10 10.88 19.07
N GLU A 14 16.94 9.86 19.10
CA GLU A 14 18.40 10.03 19.26
C GLU A 14 19.01 10.75 18.04
N ALA A 15 18.67 10.34 16.83
CA ALA A 15 19.13 11.02 15.63
C ALA A 15 18.73 12.50 15.62
N ARG A 16 17.50 12.82 16.03
CA ARG A 16 17.03 14.21 16.16
C ARG A 16 17.92 15.02 17.11
N ARG A 17 18.24 14.48 18.32
CA ARG A 17 19.14 15.16 19.27
C ARG A 17 20.54 15.38 18.69
N GLN A 18 21.07 14.42 17.92
CA GLN A 18 22.36 14.56 17.27
C GLN A 18 22.33 15.67 16.19
N TRP A 19 21.24 15.81 15.45
CA TRP A 19 21.08 16.89 14.47
C TRP A 19 21.04 18.26 15.16
N GLU A 20 20.29 18.39 16.25
CA GLU A 20 20.24 19.60 17.06
C GLU A 20 21.64 19.93 17.64
N ALA A 21 22.36 18.95 18.15
CA ALA A 21 23.73 19.11 18.67
C ALA A 21 24.77 19.53 17.61
N HIS A 22 24.49 19.28 16.32
CA HIS A 22 25.34 19.71 15.21
C HIS A 22 24.89 21.06 14.58
N GLY A 23 23.94 21.74 15.19
CA GLY A 23 23.45 23.02 14.69
C GLY A 23 22.48 22.94 13.52
N TRP A 24 21.83 21.78 13.30
CA TRP A 24 20.84 21.57 12.24
C TRP A 24 19.41 21.57 12.77
N ASP A 25 19.12 22.46 13.73
CA ASP A 25 17.86 22.51 14.47
C ASP A 25 16.66 22.67 13.56
N GLU A 26 16.75 23.53 12.54
CA GLU A 26 15.67 23.79 11.57
C GLU A 26 15.25 22.51 10.80
N ALA A 27 16.20 21.61 10.53
CA ALA A 27 15.96 20.38 9.79
C ALA A 27 15.65 19.17 10.68
N ALA A 28 15.98 19.22 11.97
CA ALA A 28 15.91 18.08 12.88
C ALA A 28 14.49 17.47 12.97
N GLY A 29 13.46 18.33 13.04
CA GLY A 29 12.06 17.91 13.05
C GLY A 29 11.62 17.24 11.75
N GLY A 30 12.00 17.82 10.60
CA GLY A 30 11.71 17.26 9.27
C GLY A 30 12.39 15.93 9.03
N MET A 31 13.66 15.82 9.40
CA MET A 31 14.42 14.55 9.34
C MET A 31 13.72 13.45 10.16
N ALA A 32 13.35 13.75 11.41
CA ALA A 32 12.68 12.78 12.28
C ALA A 32 11.33 12.36 11.71
N ALA A 33 10.54 13.28 11.15
CA ALA A 33 9.27 12.98 10.52
C ALA A 33 9.43 12.04 9.31
N VAL A 34 10.32 12.38 8.38
CA VAL A 34 10.60 11.55 7.19
C VAL A 34 11.08 10.15 7.60
N THR A 35 12.03 10.07 8.52
CA THR A 35 12.57 8.78 8.99
C THR A 35 11.49 7.94 9.69
N SER A 36 10.58 8.58 10.45
CA SER A 36 9.46 7.92 11.10
C SER A 36 8.48 7.31 10.09
N VAL A 37 8.18 8.00 8.99
CA VAL A 37 7.32 7.48 7.90
C VAL A 37 7.96 6.23 7.27
N PHE A 38 9.26 6.28 6.94
CA PHE A 38 9.96 5.11 6.41
C PHE A 38 9.97 3.94 7.39
N ARG A 39 10.16 4.21 8.68
CA ARG A 39 10.15 3.16 9.70
C ARG A 39 8.76 2.55 9.89
N ALA A 40 7.72 3.38 9.91
CA ALA A 40 6.34 2.93 9.98
C ALA A 40 5.97 2.07 8.76
N GLN A 41 6.37 2.47 7.56
CA GLN A 41 6.18 1.66 6.35
C GLN A 41 6.81 0.27 6.49
N GLN A 42 8.06 0.17 6.94
CA GLN A 42 8.74 -1.11 7.14
C GLN A 42 8.00 -2.01 8.14
N ILE A 43 7.50 -1.43 9.23
CA ILE A 43 6.74 -2.15 10.26
C ILE A 43 5.44 -2.70 9.67
N TYR A 44 4.66 -1.88 8.96
CA TYR A 44 3.41 -2.32 8.36
C TYR A 44 3.63 -3.36 7.26
N LEU A 45 4.63 -3.16 6.39
CA LEU A 45 4.97 -4.15 5.35
C LEU A 45 5.37 -5.49 5.96
N ALA A 46 6.16 -5.50 7.03
CA ALA A 46 6.54 -6.75 7.71
C ALA A 46 5.32 -7.49 8.27
N ARG A 47 4.38 -6.78 8.90
CA ARG A 47 3.13 -7.35 9.42
C ARG A 47 2.22 -7.88 8.31
N ILE A 48 2.11 -7.15 7.22
CA ILE A 48 1.33 -7.55 6.04
C ILE A 48 1.96 -8.81 5.42
N ASP A 49 3.28 -8.83 5.24
CA ASP A 49 4.00 -9.97 4.67
C ASP A 49 3.88 -11.23 5.53
N GLU A 50 3.88 -11.09 6.86
CA GLU A 50 3.65 -12.21 7.77
C GLU A 50 2.29 -12.89 7.53
N VAL A 51 1.26 -12.09 7.21
CA VAL A 51 -0.09 -12.58 6.91
C VAL A 51 -0.20 -13.14 5.50
N LEU A 52 0.39 -12.48 4.50
CA LEU A 52 0.21 -12.82 3.09
C LEU A 52 1.15 -13.92 2.58
N ARG A 53 2.33 -14.07 3.15
CA ARG A 53 3.34 -15.06 2.74
C ARG A 53 2.82 -16.50 2.78
N PRO A 54 2.11 -16.97 3.82
CA PRO A 54 1.51 -18.31 3.84
C PRO A 54 0.48 -18.53 2.73
N LEU A 55 -0.13 -17.46 2.22
CA LEU A 55 -1.09 -17.47 1.10
C LEU A 55 -0.41 -17.36 -0.28
N GLY A 56 0.92 -17.34 -0.33
CA GLY A 56 1.67 -17.19 -1.56
C GLY A 56 1.56 -15.79 -2.20
N LEU A 57 1.12 -14.77 -1.44
CA LEU A 57 0.94 -13.41 -1.92
C LEU A 57 2.02 -12.45 -1.39
N THR A 58 2.28 -11.39 -2.15
CA THR A 58 2.88 -10.14 -1.67
C THR A 58 1.80 -9.07 -1.58
N PHE A 59 2.06 -7.97 -0.87
CA PHE A 59 1.09 -6.89 -0.76
C PHE A 59 0.70 -6.33 -2.14
N ALA A 60 1.66 -6.09 -3.02
CA ALA A 60 1.38 -5.61 -4.40
C ALA A 60 0.47 -6.58 -5.19
N ARG A 61 0.66 -7.89 -5.06
CA ARG A 61 -0.22 -8.89 -5.71
C ARG A 61 -1.62 -8.91 -5.10
N TYR A 62 -1.72 -8.78 -3.79
CA TYR A 62 -2.98 -8.63 -3.09
C TYR A 62 -3.74 -7.38 -3.57
N GLU A 63 -3.08 -6.22 -3.69
CA GLU A 63 -3.68 -4.98 -4.19
C GLU A 63 -4.21 -5.13 -5.62
N VAL A 64 -3.47 -5.82 -6.51
CA VAL A 64 -3.97 -6.13 -7.86
C VAL A 64 -5.24 -6.97 -7.81
N LEU A 65 -5.29 -8.03 -7.00
CA LEU A 65 -6.49 -8.84 -6.84
C LEU A 65 -7.68 -8.03 -6.31
N MET A 66 -7.45 -7.15 -5.34
CA MET A 66 -8.50 -6.28 -4.78
C MET A 66 -9.00 -5.26 -5.79
N LEU A 67 -8.13 -4.64 -6.59
CA LEU A 67 -8.56 -3.76 -7.68
C LEU A 67 -9.44 -4.47 -8.69
N LEU A 68 -9.10 -5.70 -9.06
CA LEU A 68 -9.92 -6.51 -9.96
C LEU A 68 -11.24 -6.91 -9.30
N LEU A 69 -11.21 -7.30 -8.02
CA LEU A 69 -12.40 -7.66 -7.24
C LEU A 69 -13.41 -6.52 -7.18
N PHE A 70 -12.94 -5.28 -6.97
CA PHE A 70 -13.79 -4.08 -6.91
C PHE A 70 -14.18 -3.53 -8.27
N SER A 71 -13.60 -4.03 -9.36
CA SER A 71 -13.97 -3.60 -10.70
C SER A 71 -15.32 -4.18 -11.12
N ARG A 72 -16.06 -3.41 -11.93
CA ARG A 72 -17.44 -3.73 -12.33
C ARG A 72 -17.63 -5.14 -12.91
N ASN A 73 -16.63 -5.63 -13.68
CA ASN A 73 -16.69 -6.92 -14.36
C ASN A 73 -15.56 -7.88 -13.90
N GLY A 74 -14.94 -7.64 -12.73
CA GLY A 74 -13.79 -8.40 -12.29
C GLY A 74 -12.57 -8.24 -13.21
N SER A 75 -12.53 -7.19 -14.06
CA SER A 75 -11.47 -6.99 -15.04
C SER A 75 -11.12 -5.53 -15.23
N LEU A 76 -9.85 -5.24 -15.52
CA LEU A 76 -9.32 -3.91 -15.78
C LEU A 76 -8.23 -3.96 -16.86
N PRO A 77 -8.10 -2.89 -17.69
CA PRO A 77 -6.94 -2.69 -18.52
C PRO A 77 -5.64 -2.63 -17.70
N LEU A 78 -4.56 -3.26 -18.17
CA LEU A 78 -3.29 -3.33 -17.44
C LEU A 78 -2.73 -1.95 -17.11
N ASN A 79 -2.86 -0.98 -18.01
CA ASN A 79 -2.44 0.40 -17.75
C ASN A 79 -3.24 1.08 -16.63
N ARG A 80 -4.53 0.71 -16.47
CA ARG A 80 -5.39 1.21 -15.38
C ARG A 80 -5.02 0.61 -14.03
N VAL A 81 -4.51 -0.62 -14.00
CA VAL A 81 -4.01 -1.23 -12.77
C VAL A 81 -2.82 -0.43 -12.23
N GLY A 82 -1.86 -0.09 -13.10
CA GLY A 82 -0.68 0.69 -12.70
C GLY A 82 -1.01 2.09 -12.19
N SER A 83 -1.87 2.81 -12.90
CA SER A 83 -2.23 4.18 -12.50
C SER A 83 -3.01 4.23 -11.18
N ARG A 84 -3.79 3.20 -10.85
CA ARG A 84 -4.55 3.14 -9.59
C ARG A 84 -3.71 2.73 -8.39
N LEU A 85 -2.70 1.87 -8.60
CA LEU A 85 -1.79 1.46 -7.52
C LEU A 85 -0.64 2.45 -7.32
N GLN A 86 -0.49 3.44 -8.21
CA GLN A 86 0.60 4.43 -8.17
C GLN A 86 1.98 3.79 -8.11
N VAL A 87 2.14 2.62 -8.76
CA VAL A 87 3.40 1.88 -8.83
C VAL A 87 3.96 1.89 -10.24
N HIS A 88 5.27 1.73 -10.34
CA HIS A 88 5.94 1.70 -11.64
C HIS A 88 5.37 0.59 -12.54
N PRO A 89 5.17 0.83 -13.86
CA PRO A 89 4.59 -0.16 -14.78
C PRO A 89 5.26 -1.54 -14.74
N THR A 90 6.58 -1.59 -14.56
CA THR A 90 7.34 -2.85 -14.42
C THR A 90 6.88 -3.66 -13.20
N SER A 91 6.57 -3.00 -12.07
CA SER A 91 6.09 -3.65 -10.85
C SER A 91 4.71 -4.28 -11.08
N VAL A 92 3.84 -3.56 -11.83
CA VAL A 92 2.52 -4.08 -12.20
C VAL A 92 2.64 -5.30 -13.11
N THR A 93 3.47 -5.20 -14.14
CA THR A 93 3.70 -6.32 -15.08
C THR A 93 4.17 -7.56 -14.33
N ASN A 94 5.18 -7.43 -13.46
CA ASN A 94 5.67 -8.53 -12.64
C ASN A 94 4.60 -9.11 -11.71
N ALA A 95 3.78 -8.28 -11.08
CA ALA A 95 2.70 -8.74 -10.21
C ALA A 95 1.64 -9.52 -11.01
N VAL A 96 1.22 -8.98 -12.16
CA VAL A 96 0.25 -9.60 -13.07
C VAL A 96 0.78 -10.92 -13.62
N ASP A 97 2.03 -10.97 -14.10
CA ASP A 97 2.66 -12.20 -14.61
C ASP A 97 2.67 -13.32 -13.57
N ARG A 98 3.00 -12.97 -12.32
CA ARG A 98 3.00 -13.94 -11.21
C ARG A 98 1.61 -14.43 -10.86
N LEU A 99 0.61 -13.54 -10.83
CA LEU A 99 -0.78 -13.90 -10.58
C LEU A 99 -1.36 -14.77 -11.69
N GLU A 100 -1.00 -14.51 -12.94
CA GLU A 100 -1.40 -15.34 -14.09
C GLU A 100 -0.75 -16.72 -14.03
N THR A 101 0.55 -16.80 -13.73
CA THR A 101 1.26 -18.08 -13.52
C THR A 101 0.64 -18.91 -12.39
N GLN A 102 0.09 -18.25 -11.37
CA GLN A 102 -0.63 -18.89 -10.26
C GLN A 102 -2.10 -19.22 -10.60
N ALA A 103 -2.55 -18.95 -11.82
CA ALA A 103 -3.93 -19.11 -12.27
C ALA A 103 -4.97 -18.36 -11.42
N LEU A 104 -4.59 -17.22 -10.83
CA LEU A 104 -5.46 -16.35 -10.03
C LEU A 104 -6.13 -15.25 -10.87
N ILE A 105 -5.55 -14.94 -12.00
CA ILE A 105 -6.06 -14.04 -13.03
C ILE A 105 -5.77 -14.63 -14.41
N ARG A 106 -6.41 -14.09 -15.43
CA ARG A 106 -6.08 -14.35 -16.84
C ARG A 106 -6.02 -13.07 -17.64
N ARG A 107 -5.22 -13.05 -18.71
CA ARG A 107 -5.26 -11.98 -19.70
C ARG A 107 -6.30 -12.27 -20.75
N ILE A 108 -7.13 -11.29 -21.07
CA ILE A 108 -8.13 -11.38 -22.13
C ILE A 108 -8.04 -10.15 -23.04
N PRO A 109 -8.37 -10.30 -24.35
CA PRO A 109 -8.50 -9.14 -25.24
C PRO A 109 -9.61 -8.21 -24.77
N HIS A 110 -9.41 -6.89 -24.95
CA HIS A 110 -10.50 -5.94 -24.72
C HIS A 110 -11.57 -6.10 -25.83
N PRO A 111 -12.87 -6.09 -25.50
CA PRO A 111 -13.94 -6.41 -26.45
C PRO A 111 -14.02 -5.46 -27.67
N THR A 112 -13.61 -4.20 -27.52
CA THR A 112 -13.71 -3.17 -28.57
C THR A 112 -12.38 -2.56 -28.97
N ASP A 113 -11.30 -2.75 -28.20
CA ASP A 113 -9.98 -2.20 -28.48
C ASP A 113 -8.92 -3.30 -28.51
N ARG A 114 -8.56 -3.72 -29.72
CA ARG A 114 -7.59 -4.79 -29.97
C ARG A 114 -6.17 -4.51 -29.46
N ARG A 115 -5.86 -3.24 -29.14
CA ARG A 115 -4.54 -2.83 -28.61
C ARG A 115 -4.46 -2.95 -27.09
N THR A 116 -5.61 -3.13 -26.44
CA THR A 116 -5.70 -3.18 -24.98
C THR A 116 -5.90 -4.62 -24.51
N THR A 117 -5.12 -5.01 -23.52
CA THR A 117 -5.26 -6.28 -22.81
C THR A 117 -5.84 -6.01 -21.43
N LEU A 118 -6.81 -6.81 -21.02
CA LEU A 118 -7.40 -6.79 -19.68
C LEU A 118 -6.78 -7.88 -18.81
N ALA A 119 -6.53 -7.57 -17.54
CA ALA A 119 -6.41 -8.56 -16.49
C ALA A 119 -7.81 -8.87 -15.96
N GLN A 120 -8.17 -10.14 -15.91
CA GLN A 120 -9.46 -10.61 -15.39
C GLN A 120 -9.25 -11.54 -14.22
N LEU A 121 -9.94 -11.28 -13.11
CA LEU A 121 -9.98 -12.11 -11.92
C LEU A 121 -10.72 -13.43 -12.24
N VAL A 122 -10.16 -14.55 -11.84
CA VAL A 122 -10.83 -15.86 -11.88
C VAL A 122 -11.35 -16.24 -10.49
N ASP A 123 -12.18 -17.29 -10.41
CA ASP A 123 -12.82 -17.67 -9.14
C ASP A 123 -11.80 -17.98 -8.04
N ALA A 124 -10.73 -18.74 -8.36
CA ALA A 124 -9.65 -19.03 -7.41
C ALA A 124 -8.96 -17.74 -6.91
N GLY A 125 -8.77 -16.74 -7.79
CA GLY A 125 -8.23 -15.44 -7.42
C GLY A 125 -9.18 -14.65 -6.51
N ARG A 126 -10.49 -14.74 -6.75
CA ARG A 126 -11.52 -14.14 -5.91
C ARG A 126 -11.53 -14.74 -4.51
N GLU A 127 -11.54 -16.05 -4.42
CA GLU A 127 -11.52 -16.77 -3.14
C GLU A 127 -10.28 -16.42 -2.33
N LEU A 128 -9.11 -16.44 -2.97
CA LEU A 128 -7.85 -16.09 -2.31
C LEU A 128 -7.82 -14.62 -1.86
N ALA A 129 -8.33 -13.67 -2.68
CA ALA A 129 -8.42 -12.26 -2.31
C ALA A 129 -9.29 -12.05 -1.07
N LEU A 130 -10.44 -12.72 -1.01
CA LEU A 130 -11.35 -12.63 0.15
C LEU A 130 -10.72 -13.25 1.41
N ALA A 131 -10.09 -14.41 1.30
CA ALA A 131 -9.39 -15.04 2.42
C ALA A 131 -8.23 -14.18 2.93
N ALA A 132 -7.43 -13.61 2.02
CA ALA A 132 -6.36 -12.69 2.37
C ALA A 132 -6.88 -11.41 3.05
N THR A 133 -8.00 -10.85 2.55
CA THR A 133 -8.64 -9.68 3.17
C THR A 133 -9.12 -9.98 4.58
N GLN A 134 -9.78 -11.11 4.79
CA GLN A 134 -10.20 -11.52 6.13
C GLN A 134 -9.03 -11.63 7.10
N ALA A 135 -7.94 -12.25 6.66
CA ALA A 135 -6.73 -12.40 7.48
C ALA A 135 -6.05 -11.05 7.78
N LEU A 136 -5.94 -10.16 6.78
CA LEU A 136 -5.38 -8.82 6.96
C LEU A 136 -6.26 -7.96 7.87
N ASN A 137 -7.58 -8.00 7.70
CA ASN A 137 -8.50 -7.27 8.59
C ASN A 137 -8.29 -7.71 10.04
N ALA A 138 -8.26 -9.02 10.31
CA ALA A 138 -8.12 -9.54 11.65
C ALA A 138 -6.78 -9.19 12.32
N LYS A 139 -5.68 -9.19 11.57
CA LYS A 139 -4.32 -9.11 12.13
C LYS A 139 -3.62 -7.77 11.93
N VAL A 140 -4.07 -6.95 10.96
CA VAL A 140 -3.39 -5.71 10.60
C VAL A 140 -4.34 -4.52 10.60
N PHE A 141 -5.41 -4.55 9.79
CA PHE A 141 -6.22 -3.36 9.53
C PHE A 141 -7.14 -2.99 10.70
N CYS A 142 -7.71 -3.97 11.42
CA CYS A 142 -8.46 -3.70 12.65
C CYS A 142 -7.54 -3.48 13.87
N GLN A 143 -6.22 -3.66 13.71
CA GLN A 143 -5.24 -3.51 14.79
C GLN A 143 -4.03 -2.69 14.32
N PRO A 144 -4.23 -1.42 13.92
CA PRO A 144 -3.14 -0.58 13.41
C PRO A 144 -2.14 -0.13 14.49
N HIS A 145 -2.31 -0.54 15.76
CA HIS A 145 -1.57 -0.06 16.93
C HIS A 145 -1.73 1.44 17.19
N LEU A 146 -2.86 1.99 16.76
CA LEU A 146 -3.31 3.35 17.01
C LEU A 146 -4.76 3.28 17.47
N ASP A 147 -5.15 4.18 18.35
CA ASP A 147 -6.55 4.43 18.67
C ASP A 147 -7.26 5.20 17.53
N ALA A 148 -8.54 5.44 17.65
CA ALA A 148 -9.34 6.10 16.61
C ALA A 148 -8.83 7.52 16.30
N ASP A 149 -8.42 8.25 17.31
CA ASP A 149 -7.88 9.62 17.17
C ASP A 149 -6.53 9.60 16.47
N GLY A 150 -5.64 8.70 16.88
CA GLY A 150 -4.34 8.48 16.22
C GLY A 150 -4.46 8.09 14.76
N VAL A 151 -5.42 7.23 14.40
CA VAL A 151 -5.73 6.90 12.99
C VAL A 151 -6.19 8.14 12.24
N SER A 152 -7.10 8.94 12.82
CA SER A 152 -7.61 10.16 12.18
C SER A 152 -6.50 11.18 11.93
N ILE A 153 -5.65 11.45 12.93
CA ILE A 153 -4.52 12.38 12.82
C ILE A 153 -3.53 11.91 11.75
N LEU A 154 -3.18 10.63 11.75
CA LEU A 154 -2.27 10.05 10.77
C LEU A 154 -2.82 10.21 9.34
N LEU A 155 -4.08 9.85 9.12
CA LEU A 155 -4.73 9.98 7.81
C LEU A 155 -4.74 11.43 7.32
N GLN A 156 -5.14 12.39 8.16
CA GLN A 156 -5.15 13.80 7.79
C GLN A 156 -3.75 14.33 7.45
N THR A 157 -2.74 13.94 8.23
CA THR A 157 -1.36 14.38 8.02
C THR A 157 -0.81 13.83 6.70
N LEU A 158 -1.00 12.54 6.45
CA LEU A 158 -0.54 11.90 5.22
C LEU A 158 -1.34 12.36 3.99
N GLU A 159 -2.64 12.64 4.12
CA GLU A 159 -3.46 13.21 3.04
C GLU A 159 -2.91 14.57 2.59
N ARG A 160 -2.59 15.47 3.54
CA ARG A 160 -1.98 16.77 3.22
C ARG A 160 -0.64 16.60 2.51
N LEU A 161 0.25 15.79 3.05
CA LEU A 161 1.56 15.52 2.45
C LEU A 161 1.42 15.02 1.01
N ARG A 162 0.50 14.10 0.77
CA ARG A 162 0.26 13.51 -0.56
C ARG A 162 -0.36 14.53 -1.53
N ALA A 163 -1.29 15.36 -1.05
CA ALA A 163 -1.88 16.43 -1.85
C ALA A 163 -0.85 17.48 -2.26
N ASP A 164 0.00 17.92 -1.33
CA ASP A 164 1.07 18.87 -1.59
C ASP A 164 2.14 18.33 -2.56
N ALA A 165 2.35 17.01 -2.53
CA ALA A 165 3.21 16.32 -3.49
C ALA A 165 2.56 16.09 -4.88
N GLY A 166 1.28 16.44 -5.07
CA GLY A 166 0.56 16.22 -6.32
C GLY A 166 0.19 14.75 -6.59
N ASP A 167 0.11 13.92 -5.55
CA ASP A 167 -0.18 12.50 -5.63
C ASP A 167 -1.62 12.22 -6.11
N PHE A 168 -2.54 13.13 -5.84
CA PHE A 168 -3.91 13.12 -6.34
C PHE A 168 -4.44 14.55 -6.53
N GLY A 169 -5.41 14.71 -7.42
CA GLY A 169 -6.13 15.97 -7.63
C GLY A 169 -7.32 16.14 -6.68
N PRO A 170 -7.94 17.34 -6.68
CA PRO A 170 -9.15 17.57 -5.91
C PRO A 170 -10.23 16.56 -6.33
N ASP A 171 -10.87 15.94 -5.34
CA ASP A 171 -12.00 15.05 -5.57
C ASP A 171 -13.24 15.88 -5.97
N PRO A 172 -13.74 15.78 -7.21
CA PRO A 172 -14.90 16.55 -7.64
C PRO A 172 -16.19 16.18 -6.89
N ALA A 173 -16.22 15.07 -6.16
CA ALA A 173 -17.34 14.63 -5.34
C ALA A 173 -17.24 15.08 -3.88
N ARG A 174 -16.08 15.63 -3.47
CA ARG A 174 -15.87 16.13 -2.10
C ARG A 174 -16.13 17.63 -2.06
N PRO A 175 -17.12 18.13 -1.27
CA PRO A 175 -17.32 19.56 -1.10
C PRO A 175 -16.04 20.20 -0.52
N PRO A 176 -15.69 21.43 -0.90
CA PRO A 176 -14.57 22.14 -0.30
C PRO A 176 -14.77 22.17 1.22
N GLY A 177 -13.74 21.76 1.96
CA GLY A 177 -13.74 21.81 3.41
C GLY A 177 -13.94 23.25 3.92
N PRO A 178 -14.43 23.43 5.15
CA PRO A 178 -14.66 24.75 5.74
C PRO A 178 -13.37 25.56 5.87
#